data_c5dcad5effbebf82ac03a7127601a856
#
_entry.id   c5dcad5effbebf82ac03a7127601a856
#
_cell.length_a   1.000
_cell.length_b   1.000
_cell.length_c   1.000
_cell.angle_alpha   90.00
_cell.angle_beta   90.00
_cell.angle_gamma   90.00
#
_symmetry.space_group_name_H-M   'P 1'
#
loop_
_entity.id
_entity.type
_entity.pdbx_description
1 polymer ?
#
loop_
_entity_poly.entity_id
_entity_poly.type
_entity_poly.pdbx_seq_one_letter_code
_entity_poly.pdbx_strand_id
1 'polypeptide(L)'
;AALESHEGIYVSLYPAKEIDRSPDQFGQLLRATRENDVPGVFQPDYATESKAWCPSTVKVRIRNYSPRQLSAFWETYRLNPTYNLTHRNCSSSVAKALEAAIEGRVGQLPNGADAGWWTFVRLWLTPELWVAAQLRKRAKTMAWTPGLVLDYARAVSMLVDPRPFGWITMSSLALRRMRRSRRAWREAAEQAAVAQAQSNQASHG
;
A
#
# COMPACT_ATOMS: atom_id res chain seq x y z
N ALA A 1 7.00 -1.28 1.58
CA ALA A 1 5.94 -0.59 2.33
C ALA A 1 5.95 -1.09 3.76
N ALA A 2 5.76 -0.17 4.71
CA ALA A 2 5.71 -0.48 6.13
C ALA A 2 4.56 0.27 6.82
N LEU A 3 4.10 -0.27 7.95
CA LEU A 3 3.16 0.38 8.86
C LEU A 3 3.80 0.43 10.25
N GLU A 4 3.79 1.61 10.84
CA GLU A 4 4.24 1.85 12.20
C GLU A 4 3.09 2.42 13.01
N SER A 5 2.85 1.88 14.20
CA SER A 5 1.81 2.33 15.12
C SER A 5 2.39 3.02 16.34
N HIS A 6 1.54 3.75 17.04
CA HIS A 6 1.91 4.42 18.31
C HIS A 6 2.23 3.43 19.44
N GLU A 7 1.69 2.22 19.35
CA GLU A 7 1.88 1.12 20.32
C GLU A 7 3.20 0.36 20.07
N GLY A 8 4.02 0.82 19.11
CA GLY A 8 5.29 0.16 18.77
C GLY A 8 5.16 -1.05 17.85
N ILE A 9 4.00 -1.24 17.22
CA ILE A 9 3.83 -2.29 16.21
C ILE A 9 4.46 -1.81 14.90
N TYR A 10 5.38 -2.59 14.35
CA TYR A 10 6.01 -2.35 13.07
C TYR A 10 5.75 -3.50 12.12
N VAL A 11 5.02 -3.24 11.03
CA VAL A 11 4.64 -4.26 10.04
C VAL A 11 5.38 -4.00 8.75
N SER A 12 6.44 -4.77 8.53
CA SER A 12 7.20 -4.79 7.28
C SER A 12 7.77 -6.18 7.07
N LEU A 13 7.33 -6.88 6.03
CA LEU A 13 7.68 -8.27 5.75
C LEU A 13 8.57 -8.35 4.51
N TYR A 14 9.73 -8.98 4.67
CA TYR A 14 10.70 -9.26 3.60
C TYR A 14 10.98 -10.75 3.48
N PRO A 15 11.47 -11.22 2.33
CA PRO A 15 11.98 -12.59 2.24
C PRO A 15 13.25 -12.72 3.08
N ALA A 16 13.39 -13.84 3.81
CA ALA A 16 14.57 -14.09 4.64
C ALA A 16 15.83 -14.37 3.82
N LYS A 17 15.66 -14.77 2.56
CA LYS A 17 16.74 -14.95 1.58
C LYS A 17 16.32 -14.26 0.28
N GLU A 18 17.30 -13.78 -0.44
CA GLU A 18 17.07 -13.24 -1.78
C GLU A 18 16.39 -14.28 -2.66
N ILE A 19 15.36 -13.87 -3.38
CA ILE A 19 14.62 -14.73 -4.30
C ILE A 19 15.39 -14.67 -5.62
N ASP A 20 16.48 -15.43 -5.71
CA ASP A 20 17.26 -15.59 -6.92
C ASP A 20 16.57 -16.63 -7.83
N ARG A 21 15.89 -16.12 -8.86
CA ARG A 21 15.32 -16.95 -9.92
C ARG A 21 15.60 -16.32 -11.28
N SER A 22 15.87 -17.20 -12.25
CA SER A 22 16.11 -16.77 -13.62
C SER A 22 14.89 -16.03 -14.21
N PRO A 23 15.08 -15.12 -15.18
CA PRO A 23 13.99 -14.41 -15.86
C PRO A 23 12.89 -15.33 -16.38
N ASP A 24 13.23 -16.53 -16.82
CA ASP A 24 12.30 -17.52 -17.37
C ASP A 24 11.32 -18.06 -16.32
N GLN A 25 11.72 -18.04 -15.04
CA GLN A 25 10.90 -18.51 -13.92
C GLN A 25 10.06 -17.39 -13.30
N PHE A 26 10.24 -16.14 -13.75
CA PHE A 26 9.55 -14.98 -13.16
C PHE A 26 8.03 -15.11 -13.30
N GLY A 27 7.54 -15.63 -14.42
CA GLY A 27 6.12 -15.88 -14.63
C GLY A 27 5.52 -16.90 -13.65
N GLN A 28 6.33 -17.85 -13.16
CA GLN A 28 5.90 -18.82 -12.15
C GLN A 28 5.85 -18.19 -10.76
N LEU A 29 6.79 -17.28 -10.44
CA LEU A 29 6.82 -16.52 -9.18
C LEU A 29 5.58 -15.65 -8.98
N LEU A 30 5.00 -15.15 -10.07
CA LEU A 30 3.79 -14.34 -10.04
C LEU A 30 2.51 -15.16 -9.80
N ARG A 31 2.60 -16.49 -9.76
CA ARG A 31 1.45 -17.32 -9.38
C ARG A 31 1.30 -17.31 -7.86
N ALA A 32 0.09 -17.04 -7.39
CA ALA A 32 -0.26 -17.02 -5.97
C ALA A 32 -0.40 -18.46 -5.40
N THR A 33 0.57 -19.33 -5.66
CA THR A 33 0.59 -20.71 -5.17
C THR A 33 1.48 -20.84 -3.94
N ARG A 34 1.19 -21.82 -3.08
CA ARG A 34 2.00 -22.10 -1.89
C ARG A 34 3.42 -22.60 -2.22
N GLU A 35 3.63 -23.09 -3.42
CA GLU A 35 4.94 -23.51 -3.92
C GLU A 35 5.93 -22.34 -4.00
N ASN A 36 5.43 -21.12 -4.09
CA ASN A 36 6.21 -19.88 -4.10
C ASN A 36 6.35 -19.26 -2.71
N ASP A 37 5.91 -19.94 -1.66
CA ASP A 37 6.09 -19.50 -0.29
C ASP A 37 7.54 -19.72 0.13
N VAL A 38 8.17 -18.68 0.65
CA VAL A 38 9.52 -18.73 1.20
C VAL A 38 9.52 -18.22 2.65
N PRO A 39 10.50 -18.59 3.45
CA PRO A 39 10.65 -18.00 4.78
C PRO A 39 10.74 -16.48 4.68
N GLY A 40 9.98 -15.78 5.51
CA GLY A 40 10.00 -14.33 5.61
C GLY A 40 10.60 -13.86 6.92
N VAL A 41 10.92 -12.59 6.99
CA VAL A 41 11.38 -11.91 8.20
C VAL A 41 10.65 -10.58 8.34
N PHE A 42 10.16 -10.30 9.55
CA PHE A 42 9.63 -8.97 9.87
C PHE A 42 10.77 -8.07 10.32
N GLN A 43 10.82 -6.86 9.77
CA GLN A 43 11.76 -5.86 10.22
C GLN A 43 11.37 -5.38 11.62
N PRO A 44 12.35 -5.13 12.52
CA PRO A 44 12.05 -4.76 13.90
C PRO A 44 11.48 -3.34 14.02
N ASP A 45 11.98 -2.41 13.22
CA ASP A 45 11.63 -1.00 13.28
C ASP A 45 12.01 -0.24 12.01
N TYR A 46 11.51 1.01 11.91
CA TYR A 46 11.79 1.89 10.77
C TYR A 46 13.27 2.30 10.69
N ALA A 47 13.95 2.46 11.81
CA ALA A 47 15.34 2.89 11.81
C ALA A 47 16.26 1.83 11.20
N THR A 48 16.02 0.56 11.54
CA THR A 48 16.73 -0.59 10.96
C THR A 48 16.42 -0.72 9.47
N GLU A 49 15.14 -0.68 9.08
CA GLU A 49 14.74 -0.80 7.68
C GLU A 49 15.27 0.34 6.82
N SER A 50 15.21 1.57 7.30
CA SER A 50 15.66 2.74 6.53
C SER A 50 17.17 2.78 6.32
N LYS A 51 17.95 2.20 7.23
CA LYS A 51 19.41 2.03 7.06
C LYS A 51 19.74 0.93 6.06
N ALA A 52 18.99 -0.15 6.09
CA ALA A 52 19.24 -1.31 5.20
C ALA A 52 18.86 -1.03 3.74
N TRP A 53 17.84 -0.21 3.51
CA TRP A 53 17.31 0.04 2.15
C TRP A 53 17.35 1.51 1.76
N CYS A 54 16.38 2.30 2.23
CA CYS A 54 16.30 3.74 2.00
C CYS A 54 15.23 4.36 2.92
N PRO A 55 15.32 5.66 3.22
CA PRO A 55 14.27 6.39 3.91
C PRO A 55 12.95 6.41 3.14
N SER A 56 11.84 6.45 3.85
CA SER A 56 10.51 6.54 3.24
C SER A 56 10.32 7.88 2.52
N THR A 57 9.90 7.83 1.26
CA THR A 57 9.63 9.02 0.44
C THR A 57 8.25 9.61 0.69
N VAL A 58 7.30 8.79 1.13
CA VAL A 58 5.90 9.19 1.38
C VAL A 58 5.40 8.56 2.66
N LYS A 59 4.76 9.37 3.51
CA LYS A 59 4.11 8.93 4.76
C LYS A 59 2.63 9.32 4.74
N VAL A 60 1.77 8.38 5.15
CA VAL A 60 0.34 8.63 5.38
C VAL A 60 0.07 8.43 6.86
N ARG A 61 -0.47 9.45 7.51
CA ARG A 61 -0.85 9.38 8.92
C ARG A 61 -2.33 9.09 9.05
N ILE A 62 -2.66 8.05 9.81
CA ILE A 62 -4.03 7.66 10.17
C ILE A 62 -4.14 7.77 11.68
N ARG A 63 -5.11 8.54 12.18
CA ARG A 63 -5.28 8.83 13.60
C ARG A 63 -6.39 8.02 14.24
N ASN A 64 -7.50 7.87 13.53
CA ASN A 64 -8.66 7.13 14.03
C ASN A 64 -8.56 5.67 13.59
N TYR A 65 -7.90 4.86 14.39
CA TYR A 65 -7.80 3.41 14.21
C TYR A 65 -8.07 2.69 15.54
N SER A 66 -8.18 1.39 15.51
CA SER A 66 -8.36 0.53 16.69
C SER A 66 -7.03 -0.10 17.09
N PRO A 67 -6.32 0.39 18.13
CA PRO A 67 -5.09 -0.22 18.62
C PRO A 67 -5.29 -1.69 19.02
N ARG A 68 -6.43 -1.98 19.65
CA ARG A 68 -6.78 -3.34 20.09
C ARG A 68 -6.86 -4.32 18.91
N GLN A 69 -7.56 -3.94 17.84
CA GLN A 69 -7.69 -4.81 16.67
C GLN A 69 -6.37 -4.97 15.92
N LEU A 70 -5.59 -3.89 15.82
CA LEU A 70 -4.26 -3.96 15.23
C LEU A 70 -3.33 -4.87 16.03
N SER A 71 -3.34 -4.77 17.36
CA SER A 71 -2.53 -5.65 18.23
C SER A 71 -2.95 -7.10 18.12
N ALA A 72 -4.25 -7.40 18.16
CA ALA A 72 -4.76 -8.77 18.01
C ALA A 72 -4.39 -9.38 16.65
N PHE A 73 -4.48 -8.58 15.58
CA PHE A 73 -4.01 -8.99 14.26
C PHE A 73 -2.52 -9.28 14.28
N TRP A 74 -1.70 -8.39 14.84
CA TRP A 74 -0.24 -8.50 14.85
C TRP A 74 0.25 -9.71 15.62
N GLU A 75 -0.31 -9.96 16.82
CA GLU A 75 0.01 -11.13 17.64
C GLU A 75 -0.15 -12.45 16.89
N THR A 76 -1.20 -12.56 16.07
CA THR A 76 -1.44 -13.76 15.27
C THR A 76 -0.59 -13.77 13.99
N TYR A 77 -0.48 -12.62 13.33
CA TYR A 77 0.14 -12.51 12.01
C TYR A 77 1.65 -12.75 12.05
N ARG A 78 2.33 -12.28 13.10
CA ARG A 78 3.78 -12.41 13.29
C ARG A 78 4.26 -13.84 13.57
N LEU A 79 3.38 -14.72 14.04
CA LEU A 79 3.73 -16.12 14.36
C LEU A 79 4.09 -16.95 13.12
N ASN A 80 3.65 -16.54 11.95
CA ASN A 80 3.94 -17.25 10.71
C ASN A 80 4.59 -16.29 9.69
N PRO A 81 5.91 -16.09 9.75
CA PRO A 81 6.62 -15.19 8.86
C PRO A 81 6.90 -15.84 7.49
N THR A 82 5.86 -16.19 6.76
CA THR A 82 5.96 -16.67 5.38
C THR A 82 5.88 -15.49 4.42
N TYR A 83 6.77 -15.45 3.44
CA TYR A 83 6.76 -14.46 2.38
C TYR A 83 6.33 -15.08 1.05
N ASN A 84 5.50 -14.36 0.31
CA ASN A 84 5.12 -14.72 -1.06
C ASN A 84 4.95 -13.41 -1.86
N LEU A 85 5.59 -13.34 -3.02
CA LEU A 85 5.67 -12.12 -3.81
C LEU A 85 4.29 -11.55 -4.20
N THR A 86 3.28 -12.38 -4.36
CA THR A 86 1.94 -11.98 -4.81
C THR A 86 0.97 -11.71 -3.69
N HIS A 87 0.84 -12.60 -2.70
CA HIS A 87 -0.25 -12.53 -1.72
C HIS A 87 0.23 -12.30 -0.28
N ARG A 88 1.54 -12.39 -0.01
CA ARG A 88 2.11 -12.18 1.33
C ARG A 88 3.46 -11.45 1.29
N ASN A 89 3.45 -10.27 0.71
CA ASN A 89 4.60 -9.36 0.61
C ASN A 89 4.46 -8.19 1.62
N CYS A 90 5.41 -7.27 1.65
CA CYS A 90 5.36 -6.10 2.52
C CYS A 90 4.06 -5.29 2.34
N SER A 91 3.63 -5.07 1.10
CA SER A 91 2.42 -4.28 0.79
C SER A 91 1.14 -4.97 1.22
N SER A 92 1.02 -6.29 0.99
CA SER A 92 -0.15 -7.06 1.41
C SER A 92 -0.23 -7.19 2.94
N SER A 93 0.93 -7.25 3.62
CA SER A 93 0.99 -7.26 5.09
C SER A 93 0.49 -5.95 5.68
N VAL A 94 0.92 -4.82 5.11
CA VAL A 94 0.43 -3.48 5.49
C VAL A 94 -1.06 -3.33 5.20
N ALA A 95 -1.54 -3.80 4.03
CA ALA A 95 -2.95 -3.73 3.70
C ALA A 95 -3.83 -4.50 4.69
N LYS A 96 -3.41 -5.72 5.08
CA LYS A 96 -4.11 -6.53 6.08
C LYS A 96 -4.08 -5.90 7.47
N ALA A 97 -2.95 -5.31 7.86
CA ALA A 97 -2.83 -4.57 9.12
C ALA A 97 -3.73 -3.34 9.15
N LEU A 98 -3.82 -2.60 8.04
CA LEU A 98 -4.74 -1.47 7.90
C LEU A 98 -6.21 -1.93 8.01
N GLU A 99 -6.59 -3.03 7.36
CA GLU A 99 -7.93 -3.59 7.46
C GLU A 99 -8.30 -3.89 8.92
N ALA A 100 -7.41 -4.58 9.64
CA ALA A 100 -7.63 -4.87 11.05
C ALA A 100 -7.72 -3.59 11.89
N ALA A 101 -6.83 -2.63 11.63
CA ALA A 101 -6.78 -1.37 12.38
C ALA A 101 -8.05 -0.52 12.24
N ILE A 102 -8.74 -0.61 11.10
CA ILE A 102 -9.98 0.17 10.84
C ILE A 102 -11.26 -0.61 11.07
N GLU A 103 -11.18 -1.87 11.49
CA GLU A 103 -12.36 -2.67 11.78
C GLU A 103 -13.22 -2.01 12.85
N GLY A 104 -14.52 -1.84 12.54
CA GLY A 104 -15.47 -1.13 13.39
C GLY A 104 -15.31 0.40 13.41
N ARG A 105 -14.33 0.97 12.69
CA ARG A 105 -14.13 2.44 12.61
C ARG A 105 -14.72 3.07 11.36
N VAL A 106 -14.91 2.29 10.32
CA VAL A 106 -15.49 2.78 9.06
C VAL A 106 -16.98 3.07 9.28
N GLY A 107 -17.37 4.32 8.99
CA GLY A 107 -18.73 4.79 9.25
C GLY A 107 -18.98 5.37 10.64
N GLN A 108 -17.99 5.36 11.54
CA GLN A 108 -18.03 6.05 12.80
C GLN A 108 -17.25 7.37 12.74
N LEU A 109 -17.85 8.42 13.27
CA LEU A 109 -17.14 9.68 13.52
C LEU A 109 -16.17 9.51 14.70
N PRO A 110 -15.12 10.36 14.82
CA PRO A 110 -14.17 10.31 15.93
C PRO A 110 -14.82 10.39 17.33
N ASN A 111 -16.01 10.96 17.44
CA ASN A 111 -16.81 11.06 18.65
C ASN A 111 -17.73 9.83 18.90
N GLY A 112 -17.60 8.77 18.10
CA GLY A 112 -18.41 7.56 18.22
C GLY A 112 -19.84 7.65 17.68
N ALA A 113 -20.24 8.80 17.12
CA ALA A 113 -21.53 8.95 16.48
C ALA A 113 -21.56 8.24 15.12
N ASP A 114 -22.70 7.66 14.75
CA ASP A 114 -22.89 7.09 13.41
C ASP A 114 -22.78 8.20 12.37
N ALA A 115 -21.96 7.94 11.37
CA ALA A 115 -21.68 8.91 10.32
C ALA A 115 -22.84 9.18 9.36
N GLY A 116 -24.00 8.62 9.65
CA GLY A 116 -25.28 8.88 8.99
C GLY A 116 -25.26 8.78 7.46
N TRP A 117 -26.38 9.10 6.86
CA TRP A 117 -26.60 9.10 5.43
C TRP A 117 -25.62 10.02 4.65
N TRP A 118 -25.10 11.10 5.25
CA TRP A 118 -24.12 11.99 4.64
C TRP A 118 -22.79 11.31 4.32
N THR A 119 -22.37 10.34 5.09
CA THR A 119 -21.18 9.53 4.78
C THR A 119 -21.42 8.67 3.55
N PHE A 120 -22.62 8.15 3.40
CA PHE A 120 -23.04 7.38 2.23
C PHE A 120 -23.06 8.27 0.96
N VAL A 121 -23.61 9.48 1.05
CA VAL A 121 -23.60 10.45 -0.04
C VAL A 121 -22.17 10.87 -0.39
N ARG A 122 -21.30 11.08 0.61
CA ARG A 122 -19.90 11.38 0.40
C ARG A 122 -19.14 10.22 -0.27
N LEU A 123 -19.40 9.00 0.15
CA LEU A 123 -18.83 7.79 -0.47
C LEU A 123 -19.25 7.72 -1.96
N TRP A 124 -20.49 8.04 -2.24
CA TRP A 124 -21.05 8.02 -3.61
C TRP A 124 -20.48 9.12 -4.50
N LEU A 125 -20.25 10.30 -3.94
CA LEU A 125 -19.72 11.46 -4.66
C LEU A 125 -18.19 11.50 -4.76
N THR A 126 -17.49 10.56 -4.12
CA THR A 126 -16.02 10.52 -4.09
C THR A 126 -15.51 9.25 -4.76
N PRO A 127 -15.09 9.31 -6.04
CA PRO A 127 -14.62 8.13 -6.76
C PRO A 127 -13.50 7.37 -6.05
N GLU A 128 -12.60 8.10 -5.36
CA GLU A 128 -11.50 7.50 -4.62
C GLU A 128 -12.00 6.64 -3.43
N LEU A 129 -13.06 7.06 -2.77
CA LEU A 129 -13.66 6.30 -1.67
C LEU A 129 -14.38 5.06 -2.17
N TRP A 130 -15.01 5.16 -3.34
CA TRP A 130 -15.61 4.00 -4.01
C TRP A 130 -14.54 2.99 -4.43
N VAL A 131 -13.44 3.45 -5.01
CA VAL A 131 -12.28 2.60 -5.34
C VAL A 131 -11.71 1.95 -4.07
N ALA A 132 -11.58 2.71 -2.97
CA ALA A 132 -11.11 2.18 -1.70
C ALA A 132 -12.04 1.08 -1.14
N ALA A 133 -13.35 1.27 -1.24
CA ALA A 133 -14.33 0.26 -0.83
C ALA A 133 -14.22 -1.02 -1.67
N GLN A 134 -13.98 -0.89 -2.99
CA GLN A 134 -13.74 -2.04 -3.88
C GLN A 134 -12.41 -2.73 -3.55
N LEU A 135 -11.34 -1.96 -3.30
CA LEU A 135 -10.04 -2.50 -2.89
C LEU A 135 -10.15 -3.24 -1.56
N ARG A 136 -10.89 -2.69 -0.59
CA ARG A 136 -11.17 -3.34 0.68
C ARG A 136 -11.85 -4.70 0.49
N LYS A 137 -12.89 -4.77 -0.34
CA LYS A 137 -13.60 -6.02 -0.65
C LYS A 137 -12.64 -7.09 -1.23
N ARG A 138 -11.62 -6.66 -1.97
CA ARG A 138 -10.63 -7.53 -2.64
C ARG A 138 -9.31 -7.65 -1.88
N ALA A 139 -9.14 -6.97 -0.75
CA ALA A 139 -7.87 -6.89 -0.02
C ALA A 139 -7.25 -8.24 0.35
N LYS A 140 -8.09 -9.26 0.54
CA LYS A 140 -7.64 -10.62 0.91
C LYS A 140 -7.12 -11.44 -0.29
N THR A 141 -7.52 -11.10 -1.51
CA THR A 141 -7.28 -11.93 -2.71
C THR A 141 -6.42 -11.24 -3.77
N MET A 142 -6.13 -9.97 -3.61
CA MET A 142 -5.46 -9.14 -4.61
C MET A 142 -3.94 -9.12 -4.37
N ALA A 143 -3.15 -9.05 -5.45
CA ALA A 143 -1.73 -8.74 -5.36
C ALA A 143 -1.55 -7.26 -5.02
N TRP A 144 -0.86 -6.98 -3.92
CA TRP A 144 -0.60 -5.63 -3.45
C TRP A 144 0.77 -5.14 -3.89
N THR A 145 0.82 -3.99 -4.52
CA THR A 145 2.05 -3.25 -4.83
C THR A 145 2.25 -2.09 -3.86
N PRO A 146 3.46 -1.55 -3.68
CA PRO A 146 3.70 -0.38 -2.84
C PRO A 146 2.85 0.84 -3.22
N GLY A 147 2.63 1.09 -4.52
CA GLY A 147 1.77 2.17 -4.99
C GLY A 147 0.31 1.97 -4.63
N LEU A 148 -0.19 0.74 -4.78
CA LEU A 148 -1.57 0.41 -4.48
C LEU A 148 -1.88 0.49 -2.97
N VAL A 149 -0.98 0.00 -2.11
CA VAL A 149 -1.17 0.11 -0.66
C VAL A 149 -1.06 1.56 -0.18
N LEU A 150 -0.24 2.38 -0.83
CA LEU A 150 -0.18 3.81 -0.54
C LEU A 150 -1.50 4.52 -0.88
N ASP A 151 -2.08 4.22 -2.04
CA ASP A 151 -3.38 4.76 -2.44
C ASP A 151 -4.49 4.27 -1.50
N TYR A 152 -4.43 3.01 -1.10
CA TYR A 152 -5.33 2.43 -0.11
C TYR A 152 -5.22 3.13 1.25
N ALA A 153 -4.01 3.33 1.78
CA ALA A 153 -3.78 4.04 3.04
C ALA A 153 -4.30 5.49 2.99
N ARG A 154 -4.14 6.18 1.86
CA ARG A 154 -4.72 7.52 1.65
C ARG A 154 -6.25 7.50 1.71
N ALA A 155 -6.87 6.54 1.04
CA ALA A 155 -8.31 6.38 1.04
C ALA A 155 -8.84 6.01 2.44
N VAL A 156 -8.17 5.11 3.15
CA VAL A 156 -8.46 4.78 4.55
C VAL A 156 -8.36 6.02 5.43
N SER A 157 -7.29 6.81 5.32
CA SER A 157 -7.13 8.06 6.06
C SER A 157 -8.28 9.03 5.82
N MET A 158 -8.81 9.11 4.60
CA MET A 158 -9.97 9.97 4.28
C MET A 158 -11.27 9.44 4.89
N LEU A 159 -11.41 8.12 5.03
CA LEU A 159 -12.61 7.49 5.60
C LEU A 159 -12.68 7.64 7.12
N VAL A 160 -11.57 7.41 7.80
CA VAL A 160 -11.54 7.34 9.27
C VAL A 160 -11.09 8.64 9.95
N ASP A 161 -10.36 9.49 9.22
CA ASP A 161 -9.94 10.84 9.66
C ASP A 161 -10.60 11.92 8.78
N PRO A 162 -11.91 12.10 8.82
CA PRO A 162 -12.58 13.09 8.00
C PRO A 162 -12.12 14.48 8.42
N ARG A 163 -11.15 15.02 7.68
CA ARG A 163 -10.84 16.46 7.79
C ARG A 163 -11.98 17.23 7.16
N PRO A 164 -12.26 18.45 7.60
CA PRO A 164 -13.15 19.34 6.90
C PRO A 164 -12.51 19.75 5.56
N PHE A 165 -12.55 18.86 4.59
CA PHE A 165 -12.06 19.12 3.26
C PHE A 165 -13.12 19.90 2.47
N GLY A 166 -12.83 21.13 2.12
CA GLY A 166 -13.60 21.81 1.09
C GLY A 166 -13.45 21.08 -0.26
N TRP A 167 -14.46 21.16 -1.11
CA TRP A 167 -14.48 20.60 -2.47
C TRP A 167 -13.24 20.95 -3.31
N ILE A 168 -12.64 22.12 -3.07
CA ILE A 168 -11.44 22.62 -3.74
C ILE A 168 -10.21 21.73 -3.45
N THR A 169 -10.11 21.12 -2.26
CA THR A 169 -8.97 20.28 -1.88
C THR A 169 -9.03 18.92 -2.56
N MET A 170 -10.23 18.39 -2.78
CA MET A 170 -10.45 17.11 -3.46
C MET A 170 -10.09 17.18 -4.95
N SER A 171 -10.58 18.22 -5.63
CA SER A 171 -10.24 18.45 -7.05
C SER A 171 -8.75 18.74 -7.25
N SER A 172 -8.09 19.42 -6.30
CA SER A 172 -6.65 19.69 -6.37
C SER A 172 -5.80 18.44 -6.17
N LEU A 173 -6.22 17.50 -5.34
CA LEU A 173 -5.53 16.21 -5.16
C LEU A 173 -5.64 15.32 -6.41
N ALA A 174 -6.81 15.22 -7.00
CA ALA A 174 -7.01 14.51 -8.27
C ALA A 174 -6.18 15.12 -9.41
N LEU A 175 -6.17 16.44 -9.52
CA LEU A 175 -5.36 17.17 -10.50
C LEU A 175 -3.85 17.00 -10.27
N ARG A 176 -3.39 17.02 -9.01
CA ARG A 176 -1.98 16.75 -8.67
C ARG A 176 -1.59 15.32 -9.02
N ARG A 177 -2.47 14.34 -8.81
CA ARG A 177 -2.25 12.93 -9.17
C ARG A 177 -2.16 12.77 -10.69
N MET A 178 -3.08 13.36 -11.45
CA MET A 178 -3.02 13.37 -12.92
C MET A 178 -1.73 14.01 -13.46
N ARG A 179 -1.32 15.14 -12.88
CA ARG A 179 -0.07 15.82 -13.28
C ARG A 179 1.18 14.98 -12.96
N ARG A 180 1.23 14.29 -11.80
CA ARG A 180 2.35 13.39 -11.44
C ARG A 180 2.40 12.18 -12.36
N SER A 181 1.27 11.56 -12.62
CA SER A 181 1.18 10.44 -13.55
C SER A 181 1.65 10.84 -14.96
N ARG A 182 1.23 11.99 -15.48
CA ARG A 182 1.68 12.50 -16.78
C ARG A 182 3.18 12.83 -16.82
N ARG A 183 3.76 13.33 -15.73
CA ARG A 183 5.21 13.57 -15.63
C ARG A 183 5.97 12.26 -15.64
N ALA A 184 5.59 11.29 -14.81
CA ALA A 184 6.22 9.97 -14.78
C ALA A 184 6.16 9.26 -16.15
N TRP A 185 5.06 9.40 -16.88
CA TRP A 185 4.93 8.87 -18.23
C TRP A 185 5.87 9.57 -19.23
N ARG A 186 6.03 10.88 -19.16
CA ARG A 186 6.97 11.63 -20.01
C ARG A 186 8.41 11.26 -19.71
N GLU A 187 8.80 11.22 -18.45
CA GLU A 187 10.15 10.83 -18.02
C GLU A 187 10.49 9.40 -18.48
N ALA A 188 9.54 8.46 -18.34
CA ALA A 188 9.71 7.10 -18.83
C ALA A 188 9.83 7.03 -20.36
N ALA A 189 9.05 7.82 -21.09
CA ALA A 189 9.12 7.88 -22.55
C ALA A 189 10.43 8.51 -23.03
N GLU A 190 10.92 9.55 -22.37
CA GLU A 190 12.23 10.18 -22.67
C GLU A 190 13.39 9.21 -22.41
N GLN A 191 13.36 8.48 -21.28
CA GLN A 191 14.37 7.46 -20.97
C GLN A 191 14.35 6.32 -21.99
N ALA A 192 13.17 5.86 -22.41
CA ALA A 192 13.05 4.85 -23.45
C ALA A 192 13.59 5.33 -24.80
N ALA A 193 13.33 6.58 -25.19
CA ALA A 193 13.85 7.17 -26.41
C ALA A 193 15.37 7.29 -26.40
N VAL A 194 15.97 7.70 -25.27
CA VAL A 194 17.43 7.78 -25.10
C VAL A 194 18.07 6.38 -25.18
N ALA A 195 17.50 5.39 -24.51
CA ALA A 195 17.97 4.02 -24.55
C ALA A 195 17.92 3.44 -25.97
N GLN A 196 16.87 3.76 -26.72
CA GLN A 196 16.71 3.31 -28.11
C GLN A 196 17.71 3.99 -29.05
N ALA A 197 17.98 5.27 -28.85
CA ALA A 197 19.01 5.98 -29.61
C ALA A 197 20.43 5.42 -29.37
N GLN A 198 20.75 5.08 -28.12
CA GLN A 198 22.03 4.46 -27.76
C GLN A 198 22.19 3.07 -28.36
N SER A 199 21.12 2.25 -28.36
CA SER A 199 21.15 0.92 -28.96
C SER A 199 21.35 0.97 -30.49
N ASN A 200 20.73 1.96 -31.15
CA ASN A 200 20.91 2.16 -32.59
C ASN A 200 22.31 2.62 -32.96
N GLN A 201 22.95 3.43 -32.13
CA GLN A 201 24.35 3.83 -32.34
C GLN A 201 25.33 2.66 -32.15
N ALA A 202 25.07 1.79 -31.17
CA ALA A 202 25.92 0.61 -30.93
C ALA A 202 25.80 -0.48 -32.03
N SER A 203 24.70 -0.46 -32.80
CA SER A 203 24.51 -1.42 -33.91
C SER A 203 25.07 -0.97 -35.25
N HIS A 204 25.54 0.28 -35.37
CA HIS A 204 26.13 0.87 -36.58
C HIS A 204 27.63 1.21 -36.47
N GLY A 205 28.26 0.88 -35.36
CA GLY A 205 29.71 0.97 -35.12
C GLY A 205 30.32 -0.42 -35.00
#